data_0ad43861c7dbd8dda1dc1cdda4b9a401
#
_entry.id   0ad43861c7dbd8dda1dc1cdda4b9a401
#
_cell.length_a   1.000
_cell.length_b   1.000
_cell.length_c   1.000
_cell.angle_alpha   90.00
_cell.angle_beta   90.00
_cell.angle_gamma   90.00
#
_symmetry.space_group_name_H-M   'P 1'
#
loop_
_entity.id
_entity.type
_entity.pdbx_description
1 polymer ?
#
loop_
_entity_poly.entity_id
_entity_poly.type
_entity_poly.pdbx_seq_one_letter_code
_entity_poly.pdbx_strand_id
1 'polypeptide(L)'
;VNDLEVIAEVGIDSINTRRMDDYYNGVARLHQMGLALPPELRDLQTVINWPRLVVDSLEERLDVEGFRLSGQDSPDDRLWSWWQANRLDEESSLGHIEALVQGQAAIFVGADEDDPSMPLITVESLKGVRYKINQRTGKVEWAVRIYEWDDNDQPARAVVYRLGVTLYYAAISGYGWQLEEAVEHGLPVVPVVPLVNRSRLSDRTGRSEMADVIPITDAACRTLSNLQGAQEMLAVPQRYVLGADANDFIDADGNKKSTWEAYLGRFLTLGDPDAKIGQLSGADLRNFTEVINHYARLVSALSGLPPHFLGLSTDNPPSADAIRSSEARLVKRAERRARSFGESWESVMRIGLLIVDGKLPDEAHRMETIWRDPATPTFSAKADAVVKLLMAKDASGQSILPLDAAREELGMSIEKRRRLMAMDSSDPAVAFLAKTDALSDVP
;
A
#
# COMPACT_ATOMS: atom_id res chain seq x y z
N VAL A 1 -10.97 -31.72 -4.10
CA VAL A 1 -11.89 -30.56 -4.21
C VAL A 1 -12.31 -30.48 -5.66
N ASN A 2 -13.61 -30.36 -5.92
CA ASN A 2 -14.15 -30.24 -7.26
C ASN A 2 -13.86 -28.82 -7.80
N ASP A 3 -13.48 -28.70 -9.09
CA ASP A 3 -13.14 -27.40 -9.68
C ASP A 3 -14.33 -26.43 -9.66
N LEU A 4 -15.56 -26.92 -9.80
CA LEU A 4 -16.78 -26.10 -9.70
C LEU A 4 -16.97 -25.51 -8.30
N GLU A 5 -16.61 -26.23 -7.24
CA GLU A 5 -16.63 -25.73 -5.86
C GLU A 5 -15.57 -24.62 -5.68
N VAL A 6 -14.39 -24.80 -6.28
CA VAL A 6 -13.30 -23.84 -6.22
C VAL A 6 -13.68 -22.53 -6.92
N ILE A 7 -14.34 -22.61 -8.09
CA ILE A 7 -14.82 -21.43 -8.82
C ILE A 7 -15.90 -20.69 -8.00
N ALA A 8 -16.79 -21.44 -7.32
CA ALA A 8 -17.82 -20.83 -6.48
C ALA A 8 -17.26 -20.08 -5.26
N GLU A 9 -16.08 -20.47 -4.75
CA GLU A 9 -15.43 -19.78 -3.63
C GLU A 9 -15.02 -18.32 -3.95
N VAL A 10 -14.84 -17.96 -5.23
CA VAL A 10 -14.42 -16.60 -5.62
C VAL A 10 -15.47 -15.55 -5.24
N GLY A 11 -16.77 -15.90 -5.24
CA GLY A 11 -17.86 -14.95 -4.94
C GLY A 11 -18.06 -14.64 -3.46
N ILE A 12 -17.50 -15.42 -2.53
CA ILE A 12 -17.90 -15.40 -1.12
C ILE A 12 -17.30 -14.21 -0.33
N ASP A 13 -16.13 -13.70 -0.70
CA ASP A 13 -15.40 -12.69 0.09
C ASP A 13 -15.51 -11.23 -0.43
N SER A 14 -16.44 -10.96 -1.34
CA SER A 14 -16.58 -9.65 -1.98
C SER A 14 -16.87 -8.50 -0.99
N ILE A 15 -17.52 -8.78 0.15
CA ILE A 15 -17.91 -7.76 1.15
C ILE A 15 -16.69 -7.23 1.90
N ASN A 16 -15.77 -8.09 2.35
CA ASN A 16 -14.57 -7.66 3.06
C ASN A 16 -13.61 -6.92 2.13
N THR A 17 -13.44 -7.41 0.92
CA THR A 17 -12.62 -6.78 -0.12
C THR A 17 -13.14 -5.37 -0.43
N ARG A 18 -14.45 -5.23 -0.68
CA ARG A 18 -15.08 -3.92 -0.92
C ARG A 18 -14.90 -2.97 0.26
N ARG A 19 -15.07 -3.46 1.49
CA ARG A 19 -14.88 -2.64 2.68
C ARG A 19 -13.45 -2.10 2.79
N MET A 20 -12.41 -2.88 2.51
CA MET A 20 -11.02 -2.40 2.54
C MET A 20 -10.77 -1.36 1.45
N ASP A 21 -11.31 -1.57 0.26
CA ASP A 21 -11.26 -0.59 -0.83
C ASP A 21 -11.91 0.74 -0.43
N ASP A 22 -13.10 0.69 0.19
CA ASP A 22 -13.82 1.89 0.64
C ASP A 22 -12.98 2.72 1.62
N TYR A 23 -12.26 2.05 2.54
CA TYR A 23 -11.36 2.74 3.47
C TYR A 23 -10.12 3.29 2.77
N TYR A 24 -9.52 2.55 1.86
CA TYR A 24 -8.36 3.03 1.09
C TYR A 24 -8.73 4.23 0.20
N ASN A 25 -9.88 4.15 -0.48
CA ASN A 25 -10.36 5.20 -1.36
C ASN A 25 -10.99 6.41 -0.61
N GLY A 26 -11.16 6.32 0.71
CA GLY A 26 -11.74 7.39 1.51
C GLY A 26 -13.24 7.60 1.28
N VAL A 27 -13.95 6.59 0.81
CA VAL A 27 -15.39 6.62 0.58
C VAL A 27 -16.19 5.82 1.62
N ALA A 28 -15.49 5.20 2.58
CA ALA A 28 -16.13 4.45 3.66
C ALA A 28 -17.05 5.38 4.48
N ARG A 29 -18.33 4.99 4.60
CA ARG A 29 -19.30 5.72 5.41
C ARG A 29 -19.43 5.10 6.80
N LEU A 30 -19.49 5.95 7.82
CA LEU A 30 -19.73 5.51 9.18
C LEU A 30 -21.13 4.90 9.29
N HIS A 31 -21.23 3.67 9.78
CA HIS A 31 -22.51 3.01 10.03
C HIS A 31 -23.29 3.67 11.19
N GLN A 32 -22.58 4.31 12.12
CA GLN A 32 -23.18 4.98 13.28
C GLN A 32 -22.65 6.40 13.38
N MET A 33 -23.48 7.35 13.03
CA MET A 33 -23.26 8.77 13.30
C MET A 33 -23.52 9.07 14.78
N GLY A 34 -22.87 10.11 15.32
CA GLY A 34 -23.10 10.55 16.69
C GLY A 34 -24.58 10.91 16.95
N LEU A 35 -25.09 10.57 18.13
CA LEU A 35 -26.47 10.91 18.54
C LEU A 35 -26.73 12.43 18.56
N ALA A 36 -25.69 13.24 18.62
CA ALA A 36 -25.79 14.70 18.66
C ALA A 36 -26.07 15.35 17.29
N LEU A 37 -25.95 14.60 16.18
CA LEU A 37 -26.18 15.13 14.83
C LEU A 37 -27.65 14.96 14.44
N PRO A 38 -28.38 16.07 14.14
CA PRO A 38 -29.70 16.00 13.56
C PRO A 38 -29.71 15.19 12.26
N PRO A 39 -30.81 14.53 11.89
CA PRO A 39 -30.92 13.72 10.67
C PRO A 39 -30.50 14.48 9.41
N GLU A 40 -30.79 15.79 9.34
CA GLU A 40 -30.50 16.68 8.21
C GLU A 40 -29.03 16.95 8.02
N LEU A 41 -28.21 16.82 9.07
CA LEU A 41 -26.75 17.03 9.04
C LEU A 41 -25.97 15.73 8.89
N ARG A 42 -26.62 14.58 8.78
CA ARG A 42 -25.95 13.28 8.66
C ARG A 42 -25.23 13.08 7.32
N ASP A 43 -25.64 13.84 6.30
CA ASP A 43 -24.98 13.83 5.00
C ASP A 43 -23.66 14.61 5.00
N LEU A 44 -23.40 15.44 6.02
CA LEU A 44 -22.15 16.16 6.24
C LEU A 44 -21.07 15.24 6.87
N GLN A 45 -20.80 14.13 6.23
CA GLN A 45 -19.73 13.24 6.69
C GLN A 45 -18.38 13.68 6.15
N THR A 46 -17.46 14.04 7.03
CA THR A 46 -16.05 14.26 6.65
C THR A 46 -15.24 13.01 6.89
N VAL A 47 -14.48 12.60 5.88
CA VAL A 47 -13.60 11.43 5.95
C VAL A 47 -12.16 11.90 6.12
N ILE A 48 -11.48 11.35 7.12
CA ILE A 48 -10.03 11.45 7.28
C ILE A 48 -9.44 10.17 6.69
N ASN A 49 -8.59 10.28 5.67
CA ASN A 49 -8.05 9.09 5.00
C ASN A 49 -6.67 8.67 5.54
N TRP A 50 -6.57 8.44 6.86
CA TRP A 50 -5.38 7.85 7.47
C TRP A 50 -5.08 6.42 7.02
N PRO A 51 -6.07 5.55 6.71
CA PRO A 51 -5.82 4.23 6.18
C PRO A 51 -4.97 4.24 4.91
N ARG A 52 -5.29 5.11 3.95
CA ARG A 52 -4.50 5.29 2.73
C ARG A 52 -3.09 5.78 3.04
N LEU A 53 -2.96 6.79 3.90
CA LEU A 53 -1.65 7.31 4.28
C LEU A 53 -0.73 6.23 4.85
N VAL A 54 -1.28 5.28 5.64
CA VAL A 54 -0.51 4.16 6.21
C VAL A 54 -0.01 3.21 5.12
N VAL A 55 -0.83 2.94 4.11
CA VAL A 55 -0.48 2.06 2.99
C VAL A 55 0.56 2.75 2.10
N ASP A 56 0.25 3.94 1.60
CA ASP A 56 1.09 4.66 0.63
C ASP A 56 2.49 4.94 1.23
N SER A 57 2.57 5.41 2.48
CA SER A 57 3.86 5.68 3.14
C SER A 57 4.75 4.44 3.31
N LEU A 58 4.17 3.24 3.35
CA LEU A 58 4.92 2.00 3.43
C LEU A 58 5.31 1.51 2.04
N GLU A 59 4.38 1.59 1.08
CA GLU A 59 4.61 1.17 -0.30
C GLU A 59 5.69 2.00 -0.99
N GLU A 60 5.69 3.33 -0.84
CA GLU A 60 6.71 4.26 -1.37
C GLU A 60 8.17 3.89 -1.02
N ARG A 61 8.36 2.90 -0.15
CA ARG A 61 9.66 2.39 0.30
C ARG A 61 9.94 0.95 -0.16
N LEU A 62 9.14 0.43 -1.11
CA LEU A 62 9.19 -0.95 -1.58
C LEU A 62 9.52 -1.04 -3.07
N ASP A 63 10.62 -0.42 -3.50
CA ASP A 63 11.10 -0.47 -4.87
C ASP A 63 12.05 -1.65 -5.10
N VAL A 64 11.74 -2.51 -6.07
CA VAL A 64 12.63 -3.57 -6.54
C VAL A 64 13.63 -3.00 -7.54
N GLU A 65 14.90 -3.28 -7.37
CA GLU A 65 15.99 -2.80 -8.25
C GLU A 65 16.65 -3.93 -9.05
N GLY A 66 16.32 -5.20 -8.78
CA GLY A 66 16.86 -6.33 -9.54
C GLY A 66 16.79 -7.67 -8.81
N PHE A 67 17.35 -8.67 -9.45
CA PHE A 67 17.49 -10.02 -8.91
C PHE A 67 18.94 -10.48 -9.06
N ARG A 68 19.46 -11.14 -8.04
CA ARG A 68 20.83 -11.69 -8.03
C ARG A 68 20.76 -13.20 -7.86
N LEU A 69 21.40 -13.94 -8.75
CA LEU A 69 21.58 -15.38 -8.60
C LEU A 69 22.77 -15.68 -7.67
N SER A 70 22.75 -16.85 -7.05
CA SER A 70 23.87 -17.26 -6.17
C SER A 70 25.18 -17.32 -6.92
N GLY A 71 26.22 -16.69 -6.36
CA GLY A 71 27.56 -16.63 -6.96
C GLY A 71 27.77 -15.52 -7.99
N GLN A 72 26.77 -14.67 -8.21
CA GLN A 72 26.92 -13.44 -9.00
C GLN A 72 27.16 -12.23 -8.09
N ASP A 73 28.06 -11.34 -8.51
CA ASP A 73 28.31 -10.07 -7.81
C ASP A 73 27.39 -8.95 -8.30
N SER A 74 26.79 -9.11 -9.48
CA SER A 74 25.87 -8.14 -10.10
C SER A 74 24.47 -8.72 -10.28
N PRO A 75 23.43 -7.87 -10.40
CA PRO A 75 22.09 -8.30 -10.76
C PRO A 75 22.06 -9.04 -12.10
N ASP A 76 21.16 -10.01 -12.23
CA ASP A 76 20.99 -10.80 -13.45
C ASP A 76 20.23 -10.02 -14.52
N ASP A 77 20.84 -9.86 -15.70
CA ASP A 77 20.30 -9.07 -16.82
C ASP A 77 19.05 -9.68 -17.43
N ARG A 78 18.99 -11.01 -17.50
CA ARG A 78 17.87 -11.73 -18.09
C ARG A 78 16.63 -11.58 -17.23
N LEU A 79 16.75 -11.81 -15.92
CA LEU A 79 15.63 -11.66 -14.99
C LEU A 79 15.14 -10.21 -14.96
N TRP A 80 16.05 -9.24 -15.04
CA TRP A 80 15.69 -7.84 -15.13
C TRP A 80 15.01 -7.49 -16.46
N SER A 81 15.41 -8.09 -17.58
CA SER A 81 14.73 -7.91 -18.86
C SER A 81 13.28 -8.43 -18.82
N TRP A 82 13.02 -9.55 -18.15
CA TRP A 82 11.66 -10.06 -17.93
C TRP A 82 10.82 -9.12 -17.07
N TRP A 83 11.42 -8.55 -16.02
CA TRP A 83 10.77 -7.55 -15.17
C TRP A 83 10.29 -6.35 -16.00
N GLN A 84 11.18 -5.80 -16.82
CA GLN A 84 10.86 -4.65 -17.67
C GLN A 84 9.82 -4.99 -18.76
N ALA A 85 9.95 -6.13 -19.42
CA ALA A 85 9.06 -6.56 -20.48
C ALA A 85 7.61 -6.75 -19.97
N ASN A 86 7.44 -7.22 -18.74
CA ASN A 86 6.15 -7.37 -18.07
C ASN A 86 5.68 -6.10 -17.34
N ARG A 87 6.35 -4.96 -17.53
CA ARG A 87 6.00 -3.67 -16.89
C ARG A 87 5.94 -3.76 -15.35
N LEU A 88 6.74 -4.62 -14.76
CA LEU A 88 6.68 -4.87 -13.31
C LEU A 88 7.18 -3.69 -12.47
N ASP A 89 7.80 -2.68 -13.06
CA ASP A 89 8.08 -1.42 -12.35
C ASP A 89 6.79 -0.74 -11.86
N GLU A 90 5.71 -0.80 -12.66
CA GLU A 90 4.38 -0.28 -12.32
C GLU A 90 3.53 -1.34 -11.60
N GLU A 91 3.41 -2.52 -12.22
CA GLU A 91 2.55 -3.61 -11.73
C GLU A 91 2.95 -4.13 -10.34
N SER A 92 4.25 -4.10 -9.99
CA SER A 92 4.68 -4.49 -8.65
C SER A 92 4.19 -3.54 -7.57
N SER A 93 4.21 -2.24 -7.82
CA SER A 93 3.68 -1.22 -6.92
C SER A 93 2.17 -1.43 -6.70
N LEU A 94 1.40 -1.65 -7.80
CA LEU A 94 -0.02 -1.97 -7.70
C LEU A 94 -0.27 -3.24 -6.87
N GLY A 95 0.53 -4.28 -7.09
CA GLY A 95 0.46 -5.53 -6.32
C GLY A 95 0.82 -5.34 -4.85
N HIS A 96 1.84 -4.52 -4.55
CA HIS A 96 2.20 -4.19 -3.19
C HIS A 96 1.07 -3.44 -2.48
N ILE A 97 0.48 -2.42 -3.13
CA ILE A 97 -0.69 -1.69 -2.60
C ILE A 97 -1.82 -2.67 -2.32
N GLU A 98 -2.18 -3.53 -3.28
CA GLU A 98 -3.26 -4.51 -3.11
C GLU A 98 -2.98 -5.44 -1.92
N ALA A 99 -1.76 -5.96 -1.80
CA ALA A 99 -1.36 -6.80 -0.68
C ALA A 99 -1.41 -6.05 0.66
N LEU A 100 -1.06 -4.77 0.70
CA LEU A 100 -1.13 -3.93 1.90
C LEU A 100 -2.58 -3.58 2.27
N VAL A 101 -3.45 -3.35 1.28
CA VAL A 101 -4.87 -3.02 1.45
C VAL A 101 -5.68 -4.24 1.84
N GLN A 102 -5.61 -5.33 1.06
CA GLN A 102 -6.43 -6.53 1.24
C GLN A 102 -5.81 -7.55 2.19
N GLY A 103 -4.51 -7.44 2.46
CA GLY A 103 -3.71 -8.42 3.20
C GLY A 103 -2.98 -9.38 2.28
N GLN A 104 -3.38 -9.49 1.02
CA GLN A 104 -2.76 -10.36 0.02
C GLN A 104 -3.14 -9.95 -1.41
N ALA A 105 -2.27 -10.32 -2.36
CA ALA A 105 -2.49 -10.28 -3.80
C ALA A 105 -1.98 -11.59 -4.40
N ALA A 106 -2.18 -11.81 -5.69
CA ALA A 106 -1.71 -12.99 -6.39
C ALA A 106 -0.92 -12.62 -7.64
N ILE A 107 0.16 -13.34 -7.92
CA ILE A 107 0.97 -13.18 -9.12
C ILE A 107 0.87 -14.47 -9.91
N PHE A 108 0.47 -14.38 -11.17
CA PHE A 108 0.37 -15.49 -12.10
C PHE A 108 1.55 -15.47 -13.05
N VAL A 109 2.10 -16.64 -13.34
CA VAL A 109 3.22 -16.80 -14.26
C VAL A 109 2.84 -17.80 -15.32
N GLY A 110 2.81 -17.37 -16.58
CA GLY A 110 2.48 -18.20 -17.75
C GLY A 110 3.58 -18.16 -18.79
N ALA A 111 3.43 -18.95 -19.85
CA ALA A 111 4.20 -18.79 -21.06
C ALA A 111 3.63 -17.58 -21.83
N ASP A 112 4.51 -16.81 -22.44
CA ASP A 112 4.10 -15.78 -23.41
C ASP A 112 3.90 -16.47 -24.76
N GLU A 113 2.73 -16.32 -25.37
CA GLU A 113 2.40 -16.92 -26.66
C GLU A 113 3.13 -16.23 -27.82
N ASP A 114 3.42 -14.93 -27.66
CA ASP A 114 4.10 -14.11 -28.67
C ASP A 114 5.63 -14.25 -28.61
N ASP A 115 6.19 -14.43 -27.39
CA ASP A 115 7.62 -14.61 -27.18
C ASP A 115 7.94 -15.74 -26.18
N PRO A 116 8.16 -16.95 -26.64
CA PRO A 116 8.51 -18.09 -25.76
C PRO A 116 9.81 -17.94 -24.97
N SER A 117 10.64 -16.93 -25.24
CA SER A 117 11.87 -16.65 -24.49
C SER A 117 11.61 -15.89 -23.17
N MET A 118 10.38 -15.43 -22.96
CA MET A 118 9.96 -14.67 -21.77
C MET A 118 8.74 -15.31 -21.10
N PRO A 119 8.63 -15.24 -19.77
CA PRO A 119 7.39 -15.56 -19.09
C PRO A 119 6.41 -14.38 -19.16
N LEU A 120 5.12 -14.66 -19.24
CA LEU A 120 4.05 -13.69 -18.99
C LEU A 120 3.77 -13.66 -17.48
N ILE A 121 3.96 -12.48 -16.86
CA ILE A 121 3.76 -12.27 -15.43
C ILE A 121 2.64 -11.24 -15.22
N THR A 122 1.57 -11.62 -14.55
CA THR A 122 0.46 -10.72 -14.24
C THR A 122 0.21 -10.63 -12.75
N VAL A 123 -0.10 -9.44 -12.25
CA VAL A 123 -0.42 -9.18 -10.86
C VAL A 123 -1.93 -8.96 -10.72
N GLU A 124 -2.55 -9.67 -9.78
CA GLU A 124 -4.01 -9.74 -9.70
C GLU A 124 -4.52 -9.45 -8.29
N SER A 125 -5.63 -8.71 -8.25
CA SER A 125 -6.41 -8.52 -7.04
C SER A 125 -7.19 -9.78 -6.67
N LEU A 126 -7.43 -9.99 -5.39
CA LEU A 126 -8.28 -11.09 -4.91
C LEU A 126 -9.78 -10.91 -5.22
N LYS A 127 -10.19 -9.84 -5.88
CA LYS A 127 -11.60 -9.64 -6.30
C LYS A 127 -12.09 -10.77 -7.21
N GLY A 128 -11.22 -11.22 -8.13
CA GLY A 128 -11.51 -12.32 -9.05
C GLY A 128 -10.66 -13.57 -8.81
N VAL A 129 -9.90 -13.63 -7.73
CA VAL A 129 -8.91 -14.68 -7.50
C VAL A 129 -9.12 -15.34 -6.15
N ARG A 130 -8.94 -16.66 -6.11
CA ARG A 130 -8.79 -17.46 -4.87
C ARG A 130 -7.68 -18.45 -5.05
N TYR A 131 -7.00 -18.79 -3.95
CA TYR A 131 -6.00 -19.84 -3.93
C TYR A 131 -5.97 -20.51 -2.56
N LYS A 132 -5.45 -21.71 -2.52
CA LYS A 132 -5.26 -22.46 -1.28
C LYS A 132 -3.79 -22.78 -1.08
N ILE A 133 -3.28 -22.44 0.09
CA ILE A 133 -1.91 -22.75 0.51
C ILE A 133 -1.94 -24.02 1.38
N ASN A 134 -1.07 -24.98 1.07
CA ASN A 134 -0.80 -26.10 1.93
C ASN A 134 -0.11 -25.64 3.20
N GLN A 135 -0.75 -25.83 4.34
CA GLN A 135 -0.26 -25.33 5.64
C GLN A 135 1.10 -25.91 6.05
N ARG A 136 1.42 -27.14 5.58
CA ARG A 136 2.67 -27.83 5.90
C ARG A 136 3.83 -27.36 5.00
N THR A 137 3.58 -27.23 3.71
CA THR A 137 4.63 -26.94 2.72
C THR A 137 4.75 -25.46 2.36
N GLY A 138 3.71 -24.66 2.63
CA GLY A 138 3.62 -23.27 2.19
C GLY A 138 3.35 -23.08 0.69
N LYS A 139 3.24 -24.16 -0.08
CA LYS A 139 2.99 -24.11 -1.53
C LYS A 139 1.51 -23.99 -1.85
N VAL A 140 1.20 -23.38 -2.99
CA VAL A 140 -0.16 -23.30 -3.53
C VAL A 140 -0.59 -24.71 -3.98
N GLU A 141 -1.76 -25.16 -3.53
CA GLU A 141 -2.39 -26.43 -3.92
C GLU A 141 -3.23 -26.28 -5.18
N TRP A 142 -3.94 -25.18 -5.27
CA TRP A 142 -4.72 -24.75 -6.42
C TRP A 142 -4.96 -23.25 -6.36
N ALA A 143 -5.24 -22.68 -7.53
CA ALA A 143 -5.72 -21.31 -7.64
C ALA A 143 -6.83 -21.24 -8.70
N VAL A 144 -7.69 -20.24 -8.57
CA VAL A 144 -8.72 -19.91 -9.56
C VAL A 144 -8.71 -18.42 -9.83
N ARG A 145 -8.89 -18.06 -11.08
CA ARG A 145 -9.04 -16.67 -11.53
C ARG A 145 -10.28 -16.57 -12.42
N ILE A 146 -11.15 -15.60 -12.11
CA ILE A 146 -12.20 -15.15 -13.02
C ILE A 146 -11.62 -14.00 -13.82
N TYR A 147 -11.58 -14.13 -15.14
CA TYR A 147 -10.94 -13.16 -16.02
C TYR A 147 -11.91 -12.48 -16.98
N GLU A 148 -13.15 -12.96 -17.05
CA GLU A 148 -14.21 -12.35 -17.85
C GLU A 148 -15.53 -12.35 -17.08
N TRP A 149 -16.27 -11.23 -17.18
CA TRP A 149 -17.56 -11.01 -16.53
C TRP A 149 -18.58 -10.66 -17.62
N ASP A 150 -19.82 -11.08 -17.46
CA ASP A 150 -20.90 -10.72 -18.36
C ASP A 150 -21.43 -9.30 -18.12
N ASP A 151 -22.37 -8.85 -18.97
CA ASP A 151 -23.01 -7.52 -18.88
C ASP A 151 -23.80 -7.30 -17.56
N ASN A 152 -24.03 -8.34 -16.77
CA ASN A 152 -24.71 -8.32 -15.48
C ASN A 152 -23.75 -8.48 -14.30
N ASP A 153 -22.44 -8.28 -14.50
CA ASP A 153 -21.40 -8.51 -13.49
C ASP A 153 -21.38 -9.95 -12.93
N GLN A 154 -21.81 -10.94 -13.74
CA GLN A 154 -21.69 -12.34 -13.36
C GLN A 154 -20.43 -12.95 -13.99
N PRO A 155 -19.72 -13.84 -13.28
CA PRO A 155 -18.55 -14.52 -13.81
C PRO A 155 -18.89 -15.31 -15.08
N ALA A 156 -18.21 -15.01 -16.18
CA ALA A 156 -18.42 -15.65 -17.49
C ALA A 156 -17.32 -16.67 -17.82
N ARG A 157 -16.07 -16.38 -17.48
CA ARG A 157 -14.94 -17.30 -17.70
C ARG A 157 -14.02 -17.37 -16.51
N ALA A 158 -13.52 -18.57 -16.23
CA ALA A 158 -12.62 -18.87 -15.13
C ALA A 158 -11.49 -19.78 -15.56
N VAL A 159 -10.31 -19.59 -14.94
CA VAL A 159 -9.18 -20.50 -15.08
C VAL A 159 -8.87 -21.11 -13.73
N VAL A 160 -8.75 -22.45 -13.68
CA VAL A 160 -8.33 -23.19 -12.50
C VAL A 160 -6.92 -23.74 -12.73
N TYR A 161 -6.01 -23.32 -11.85
CA TYR A 161 -4.62 -23.74 -11.88
C TYR A 161 -4.41 -24.90 -10.90
N ARG A 162 -3.90 -26.00 -11.42
CA ARG A 162 -3.55 -27.19 -10.67
C ARG A 162 -2.10 -27.57 -10.91
N LEU A 163 -1.62 -28.50 -10.13
CA LEU A 163 -0.29 -29.05 -10.36
C LEU A 163 -0.23 -29.75 -11.73
N GLY A 164 0.61 -29.25 -12.61
CA GLY A 164 0.85 -29.80 -13.95
C GLY A 164 -0.22 -29.51 -15.00
N VAL A 165 -1.34 -28.87 -14.65
CA VAL A 165 -2.44 -28.59 -15.60
C VAL A 165 -3.14 -27.28 -15.29
N THR A 166 -3.53 -26.56 -16.34
CA THR A 166 -4.40 -25.37 -16.28
C THR A 166 -5.71 -25.69 -17.01
N LEU A 167 -6.84 -25.39 -16.38
CA LEU A 167 -8.18 -25.74 -16.84
C LEU A 167 -9.00 -24.48 -17.10
N TYR A 168 -9.51 -24.32 -18.31
CA TYR A 168 -10.32 -23.18 -18.71
C TYR A 168 -11.80 -23.55 -18.69
N TYR A 169 -12.62 -22.73 -18.03
CA TYR A 169 -14.04 -22.93 -17.85
C TYR A 169 -14.84 -21.76 -18.39
N ALA A 170 -15.97 -22.03 -19.05
CA ALA A 170 -16.97 -21.04 -19.40
C ALA A 170 -18.29 -21.30 -18.67
N ALA A 171 -18.94 -20.22 -18.24
CA ALA A 171 -20.30 -20.29 -17.69
C ALA A 171 -21.32 -20.30 -18.84
N ILE A 172 -22.06 -21.40 -18.97
CA ILE A 172 -23.11 -21.54 -19.99
C ILE A 172 -24.47 -21.38 -19.32
N SER A 173 -25.27 -20.45 -19.82
CA SER A 173 -26.62 -20.20 -19.29
C SER A 173 -27.45 -21.46 -19.25
N GLY A 174 -27.98 -21.79 -18.05
CA GLY A 174 -28.78 -23.00 -17.82
C GLY A 174 -28.00 -24.30 -17.58
N TYR A 175 -26.69 -24.30 -17.85
CA TYR A 175 -25.85 -25.50 -17.69
C TYR A 175 -24.72 -25.34 -16.66
N GLY A 176 -24.49 -24.12 -16.18
CA GLY A 176 -23.41 -23.82 -15.25
C GLY A 176 -22.00 -23.81 -15.90
N TRP A 177 -20.98 -24.04 -15.11
CA TRP A 177 -19.59 -24.05 -15.59
C TRP A 177 -19.27 -25.32 -16.38
N GLN A 178 -18.70 -25.16 -17.57
CA GLN A 178 -18.24 -26.26 -18.42
C GLN A 178 -16.77 -26.07 -18.76
N LEU A 179 -16.04 -27.17 -18.79
CA LEU A 179 -14.63 -27.20 -19.20
C LEU A 179 -14.55 -26.98 -20.70
N GLU A 180 -13.87 -25.90 -21.12
CA GLU A 180 -13.59 -25.61 -22.53
C GLU A 180 -12.26 -26.22 -22.98
N GLU A 181 -11.21 -26.08 -22.15
CA GLU A 181 -9.87 -26.49 -22.51
C GLU A 181 -9.09 -26.96 -21.26
N ALA A 182 -8.16 -27.90 -21.47
CA ALA A 182 -7.21 -28.34 -20.47
C ALA A 182 -5.80 -28.33 -21.07
N VAL A 183 -4.92 -27.50 -20.50
CA VAL A 183 -3.53 -27.35 -20.94
C VAL A 183 -2.61 -28.03 -19.93
N GLU A 184 -1.98 -29.14 -20.34
CA GLU A 184 -0.97 -29.81 -19.53
C GLU A 184 0.39 -29.14 -19.74
N HIS A 185 0.97 -28.61 -18.67
CA HIS A 185 2.26 -27.90 -18.72
C HIS A 185 3.39 -28.61 -17.97
N GLY A 186 3.10 -29.67 -17.21
CA GLY A 186 4.11 -30.48 -16.51
C GLY A 186 4.93 -29.77 -15.43
N LEU A 187 4.59 -28.53 -15.05
CA LEU A 187 5.32 -27.80 -14.00
C LEU A 187 5.18 -28.50 -12.64
N PRO A 188 6.26 -28.57 -11.84
CA PRO A 188 6.26 -29.20 -10.52
C PRO A 188 5.60 -28.35 -9.42
N VAL A 189 5.04 -27.21 -9.80
CA VAL A 189 4.36 -26.25 -8.93
C VAL A 189 3.14 -25.65 -9.65
N VAL A 190 2.17 -25.19 -8.89
CA VAL A 190 1.09 -24.35 -9.42
C VAL A 190 1.69 -22.99 -9.77
N PRO A 191 1.50 -22.46 -11.00
CA PRO A 191 2.16 -21.24 -11.46
C PRO A 191 1.50 -19.96 -10.93
N VAL A 192 1.24 -19.95 -9.63
CA VAL A 192 0.63 -18.83 -8.91
C VAL A 192 1.38 -18.60 -7.61
N VAL A 193 1.80 -17.36 -7.40
CA VAL A 193 2.57 -16.95 -6.23
C VAL A 193 1.77 -15.94 -5.40
N PRO A 194 1.44 -16.26 -4.15
CA PRO A 194 0.81 -15.31 -3.25
C PRO A 194 1.78 -14.21 -2.82
N LEU A 195 1.30 -12.97 -2.83
CA LEU A 195 1.96 -11.82 -2.24
C LEU A 195 1.23 -11.50 -0.93
N VAL A 196 1.79 -11.92 0.22
CA VAL A 196 1.07 -11.92 1.51
C VAL A 196 1.66 -10.92 2.48
N ASN A 197 0.82 -9.99 2.95
CA ASN A 197 1.18 -9.00 3.96
C ASN A 197 0.89 -9.52 5.37
N ARG A 198 1.83 -9.34 6.31
CA ARG A 198 1.66 -9.62 7.74
C ARG A 198 1.18 -11.06 8.05
N SER A 199 1.65 -12.05 7.30
CA SER A 199 1.35 -13.46 7.58
C SER A 199 1.84 -13.88 8.97
N ARG A 200 1.13 -14.85 9.59
CA ARG A 200 1.48 -15.47 10.87
C ARG A 200 1.48 -16.99 10.72
N LEU A 201 2.20 -17.69 11.61
CA LEU A 201 2.20 -19.16 11.58
C LEU A 201 0.80 -19.76 11.71
N SER A 202 -0.08 -19.12 12.47
CA SER A 202 -1.48 -19.53 12.67
C SER A 202 -2.42 -19.07 11.56
N ASP A 203 -2.00 -18.10 10.74
CA ASP A 203 -2.81 -17.52 9.69
C ASP A 203 -1.89 -17.03 8.55
N ARG A 204 -1.89 -17.76 7.45
CA ARG A 204 -1.09 -17.49 6.28
C ARG A 204 -1.82 -16.65 5.22
N THR A 205 -3.08 -16.28 5.48
CA THR A 205 -3.88 -15.45 4.55
C THR A 205 -3.51 -13.97 4.61
N GLY A 206 -2.72 -13.58 5.62
CA GLY A 206 -2.28 -12.22 5.77
C GLY A 206 -3.31 -11.30 6.40
N ARG A 207 -2.95 -10.02 6.53
CA ARG A 207 -3.81 -9.01 7.14
C ARG A 207 -3.54 -7.64 6.54
N SER A 208 -4.60 -6.87 6.30
CA SER A 208 -4.51 -5.48 5.87
C SER A 208 -3.65 -4.64 6.80
N GLU A 209 -2.83 -3.75 6.23
CA GLU A 209 -2.03 -2.78 6.98
C GLU A 209 -2.91 -1.72 7.64
N MET A 210 -4.11 -1.49 7.09
CA MET A 210 -5.11 -0.56 7.61
C MET A 210 -5.89 -1.09 8.81
N ALA A 211 -5.91 -2.42 9.03
CA ALA A 211 -6.82 -3.07 9.98
C ALA A 211 -6.75 -2.52 11.42
N ASP A 212 -5.56 -2.08 11.86
CA ASP A 212 -5.35 -1.57 13.22
C ASP A 212 -5.72 -0.09 13.34
N VAL A 213 -5.76 0.65 12.24
CA VAL A 213 -6.05 2.10 12.24
C VAL A 213 -7.49 2.42 11.87
N ILE A 214 -8.21 1.54 11.19
CA ILE A 214 -9.62 1.74 10.81
C ILE A 214 -10.50 2.14 12.01
N PRO A 215 -10.50 1.44 13.17
CA PRO A 215 -11.38 1.82 14.27
C PRO A 215 -11.07 3.21 14.85
N ILE A 216 -9.80 3.63 14.83
CA ILE A 216 -9.38 4.94 15.30
C ILE A 216 -9.78 6.01 14.29
N THR A 217 -9.66 5.71 13.00
CA THR A 217 -10.11 6.58 11.91
C THR A 217 -11.63 6.82 12.01
N ASP A 218 -12.41 5.78 12.24
CA ASP A 218 -13.87 5.90 12.44
C ASP A 218 -14.21 6.81 13.63
N ALA A 219 -13.48 6.67 14.73
CA ALA A 219 -13.66 7.53 15.90
C ALA A 219 -13.31 9.00 15.60
N ALA A 220 -12.23 9.24 14.86
CA ALA A 220 -11.79 10.57 14.45
C ALA A 220 -12.79 11.21 13.45
N CYS A 221 -13.26 10.47 12.45
CA CYS A 221 -14.28 10.90 11.49
C CYS A 221 -15.57 11.29 12.19
N ARG A 222 -16.02 10.49 13.18
CA ARG A 222 -17.20 10.80 14.01
C ARG A 222 -17.00 12.09 14.82
N THR A 223 -15.82 12.26 15.41
CA THR A 223 -15.49 13.47 16.16
C THR A 223 -15.49 14.71 15.26
N LEU A 224 -14.93 14.59 14.06
CA LEU A 224 -14.90 15.67 13.07
C LEU A 224 -16.29 16.02 12.55
N SER A 225 -17.15 15.03 12.30
CA SER A 225 -18.55 15.25 11.90
C SER A 225 -19.34 15.95 13.02
N ASN A 226 -19.11 15.57 14.29
CA ASN A 226 -19.71 16.26 15.43
C ASN A 226 -19.21 17.71 15.57
N LEU A 227 -17.91 17.97 15.29
CA LEU A 227 -17.36 19.32 15.26
C LEU A 227 -18.03 20.16 14.18
N GLN A 228 -18.21 19.64 12.98
CA GLN A 228 -18.90 20.35 11.89
C GLN A 228 -20.34 20.65 12.27
N GLY A 229 -21.09 19.67 12.78
CA GLY A 229 -22.46 19.92 13.27
C GLY A 229 -22.50 20.97 14.38
N ALA A 230 -21.54 20.95 15.32
CA ALA A 230 -21.45 21.98 16.36
C ALA A 230 -21.13 23.35 15.77
N GLN A 231 -20.24 23.44 14.76
CA GLN A 231 -19.93 24.70 14.07
C GLN A 231 -21.17 25.29 13.39
N GLU A 232 -21.94 24.48 12.67
CA GLU A 232 -23.18 24.93 12.02
C GLU A 232 -24.19 25.44 13.07
N MET A 233 -24.39 24.71 14.18
CA MET A 233 -25.31 25.11 15.23
C MET A 233 -24.84 26.35 16.00
N LEU A 234 -23.54 26.57 16.13
CA LEU A 234 -22.96 27.71 16.86
C LEU A 234 -22.65 28.91 15.95
N ALA A 235 -22.70 28.73 14.63
CA ALA A 235 -22.49 29.83 13.67
C ALA A 235 -23.54 30.94 13.87
N VAL A 236 -24.72 30.60 14.35
CA VAL A 236 -25.74 31.55 14.70
C VAL A 236 -25.97 31.52 16.23
N PRO A 237 -25.67 32.62 16.95
CA PRO A 237 -25.78 32.68 18.40
C PRO A 237 -27.23 32.42 18.85
N GLN A 238 -27.45 31.40 19.67
CA GLN A 238 -28.74 31.14 20.25
C GLN A 238 -29.08 32.25 21.30
N ARG A 239 -30.12 33.01 21.01
CA ARG A 239 -30.61 34.04 21.89
C ARG A 239 -31.88 33.59 22.56
N TYR A 240 -32.09 33.96 23.79
CA TYR A 240 -33.33 33.75 24.51
C TYR A 240 -33.88 35.05 25.05
N VAL A 241 -35.17 35.11 25.15
CA VAL A 241 -35.90 36.25 25.70
C VAL A 241 -36.80 35.74 26.81
N LEU A 242 -36.73 36.34 27.97
CA LEU A 242 -37.61 36.04 29.11
C LEU A 242 -38.50 37.24 29.35
N GLY A 243 -39.79 36.98 29.60
CA GLY A 243 -40.78 38.04 29.91
C GLY A 243 -41.34 38.73 28.67
N ALA A 244 -41.08 38.24 27.44
CA ALA A 244 -41.72 38.79 26.25
C ALA A 244 -43.10 38.25 26.04
N ASP A 245 -44.04 39.12 25.56
CA ASP A 245 -45.37 38.70 25.14
C ASP A 245 -45.34 38.18 23.71
N ALA A 246 -46.27 37.27 23.38
CA ALA A 246 -46.41 36.73 22.02
C ALA A 246 -46.66 37.82 20.96
N ASN A 247 -47.25 38.94 21.36
CA ASN A 247 -47.50 40.10 20.48
C ASN A 247 -46.25 40.87 20.08
N ASP A 248 -45.15 40.76 20.82
CA ASP A 248 -43.87 41.36 20.47
C ASP A 248 -43.23 40.77 19.20
N PHE A 249 -43.74 39.59 18.78
CA PHE A 249 -43.28 38.87 17.61
C PHE A 249 -44.27 38.93 16.43
N ILE A 250 -45.18 39.92 16.44
CA ILE A 250 -46.14 40.15 15.37
C ILE A 250 -45.70 41.39 14.59
N ASP A 251 -45.85 41.36 13.25
CA ASP A 251 -45.54 42.52 12.39
C ASP A 251 -46.70 43.54 12.41
N ALA A 252 -46.51 44.68 11.75
CA ALA A 252 -47.47 45.77 11.70
C ALA A 252 -48.82 45.33 11.01
N ASP A 253 -48.79 44.24 10.26
CA ASP A 253 -49.93 43.67 9.54
C ASP A 253 -50.64 42.55 10.30
N GLY A 254 -50.17 42.25 11.53
CA GLY A 254 -50.79 41.24 12.41
C GLY A 254 -50.28 39.80 12.14
N ASN A 255 -49.31 39.61 11.29
CA ASN A 255 -48.73 38.29 11.00
C ASN A 255 -47.59 37.94 11.95
N LYS A 256 -47.43 36.68 12.31
CA LYS A 256 -46.25 36.24 13.07
C LYS A 256 -44.98 36.48 12.23
N LYS A 257 -44.05 37.24 12.75
CA LYS A 257 -42.73 37.39 12.13
C LYS A 257 -42.14 35.99 11.94
N SER A 258 -41.56 35.73 10.76
CA SER A 258 -40.95 34.42 10.53
C SER A 258 -39.83 34.22 11.56
N THR A 259 -39.62 32.98 11.97
CA THR A 259 -38.55 32.61 12.93
C THR A 259 -37.21 33.10 12.43
N TRP A 260 -37.00 33.14 11.10
CA TRP A 260 -35.80 33.64 10.44
C TRP A 260 -35.64 35.17 10.56
N GLU A 261 -36.68 35.93 10.41
CA GLU A 261 -36.62 37.42 10.55
C GLU A 261 -36.39 37.83 12.00
N ALA A 262 -37.01 37.13 12.97
CA ALA A 262 -36.74 37.33 14.37
C ALA A 262 -35.30 36.92 14.78
N TYR A 263 -34.73 35.94 14.07
CA TYR A 263 -33.43 35.39 14.36
C TYR A 263 -32.28 36.19 13.71
N LEU A 264 -32.47 36.67 12.48
CA LEU A 264 -31.48 37.45 11.71
C LEU A 264 -31.59 38.97 12.00
N GLY A 265 -32.66 39.44 12.66
CA GLY A 265 -32.83 40.83 13.01
C GLY A 265 -31.70 41.37 13.89
N ARG A 266 -31.00 42.42 13.43
CA ARG A 266 -29.89 43.01 14.15
C ARG A 266 -30.30 43.67 15.47
N PHE A 267 -31.57 44.05 15.61
CA PHE A 267 -32.11 44.66 16.79
C PHE A 267 -33.47 43.98 17.14
N LEU A 268 -33.57 43.52 18.36
CA LEU A 268 -34.81 43.05 18.95
C LEU A 268 -35.30 44.18 19.87
N THR A 269 -36.39 44.83 19.51
CA THR A 269 -37.09 45.77 20.40
C THR A 269 -38.25 45.04 21.06
N LEU A 270 -38.30 45.04 22.38
CA LEU A 270 -39.35 44.43 23.19
C LEU A 270 -40.16 45.53 23.86
N GLY A 271 -41.47 45.34 23.90
CA GLY A 271 -42.36 46.31 24.50
C GLY A 271 -42.34 46.30 26.05
N ASP A 272 -41.93 45.18 26.64
CA ASP A 272 -41.89 45.03 28.10
C ASP A 272 -40.53 45.48 28.66
N PRO A 273 -40.49 46.50 29.58
CA PRO A 273 -39.27 46.97 30.21
C PRO A 273 -38.56 45.91 31.07
N ASP A 274 -39.27 44.93 31.58
CA ASP A 274 -38.74 43.87 32.43
C ASP A 274 -38.23 42.66 31.63
N ALA A 275 -38.41 42.63 30.31
CA ALA A 275 -37.93 41.56 29.46
C ALA A 275 -36.40 41.47 29.47
N LYS A 276 -35.87 40.30 29.66
CA LYS A 276 -34.41 40.03 29.66
C LYS A 276 -34.02 39.26 28.41
N ILE A 277 -33.07 39.83 27.70
CA ILE A 277 -32.45 39.20 26.55
C ILE A 277 -31.11 38.61 27.00
N GLY A 278 -30.91 37.37 26.70
CA GLY A 278 -29.62 36.70 26.90
C GLY A 278 -29.16 35.93 25.65
N GLN A 279 -27.90 35.63 25.62
CA GLN A 279 -27.30 34.79 24.61
C GLN A 279 -26.61 33.60 25.32
N LEU A 280 -26.83 32.41 24.82
CA LEU A 280 -26.12 31.26 25.32
C LEU A 280 -24.66 31.35 24.86
N SER A 281 -23.73 31.11 25.78
CA SER A 281 -22.31 31.07 25.45
C SER A 281 -22.04 29.89 24.50
N GLY A 282 -21.26 30.13 23.45
CA GLY A 282 -20.81 29.06 22.54
C GLY A 282 -19.95 28.05 23.28
N ALA A 283 -20.05 26.79 22.88
CA ALA A 283 -19.15 25.76 23.37
C ALA A 283 -17.71 25.98 22.87
N ASP A 284 -16.72 25.60 23.67
CA ASP A 284 -15.31 25.64 23.23
C ASP A 284 -15.02 24.48 22.28
N LEU A 285 -14.85 24.79 21.00
CA LEU A 285 -14.59 23.81 19.95
C LEU A 285 -13.14 23.31 19.94
N ARG A 286 -12.22 23.91 20.70
CA ARG A 286 -10.82 23.51 20.76
C ARG A 286 -10.64 22.09 21.29
N ASN A 287 -11.52 21.64 22.17
CA ASN A 287 -11.52 20.28 22.70
C ASN A 287 -11.61 19.23 21.58
N PHE A 288 -12.34 19.48 20.50
CA PHE A 288 -12.43 18.55 19.37
C PHE A 288 -11.10 18.39 18.66
N THR A 289 -10.35 19.50 18.47
CA THR A 289 -9.01 19.47 17.86
C THR A 289 -8.04 18.66 18.71
N GLU A 290 -8.08 18.82 20.03
CA GLU A 290 -7.23 18.04 20.95
C GLU A 290 -7.52 16.55 20.89
N VAL A 291 -8.79 16.15 20.80
CA VAL A 291 -9.22 14.76 20.66
C VAL A 291 -8.75 14.18 19.31
N ILE A 292 -8.91 14.93 18.21
CA ILE A 292 -8.44 14.49 16.89
C ILE A 292 -6.90 14.32 16.90
N ASN A 293 -6.17 15.25 17.48
CA ASN A 293 -4.72 15.15 17.65
C ASN A 293 -4.32 13.93 18.51
N HIS A 294 -5.13 13.59 19.52
CA HIS A 294 -4.92 12.38 20.30
C HIS A 294 -5.08 11.12 19.44
N TYR A 295 -6.14 11.04 18.62
CA TYR A 295 -6.31 9.92 17.67
C TYR A 295 -5.17 9.84 16.65
N ALA A 296 -4.70 10.97 16.13
CA ALA A 296 -3.54 11.00 15.24
C ALA A 296 -2.27 10.42 15.90
N ARG A 297 -2.02 10.72 17.18
CA ARG A 297 -0.92 10.10 17.95
C ARG A 297 -1.09 8.60 18.13
N LEU A 298 -2.32 8.11 18.33
CA LEU A 298 -2.61 6.67 18.40
C LEU A 298 -2.34 5.99 17.05
N VAL A 299 -2.76 6.60 15.94
CA VAL A 299 -2.46 6.11 14.59
C VAL A 299 -0.96 6.05 14.37
N SER A 300 -0.21 7.11 14.70
CA SER A 300 1.26 7.12 14.64
C SER A 300 1.88 5.97 15.45
N ALA A 301 1.43 5.77 16.68
CA ALA A 301 1.94 4.72 17.56
C ALA A 301 1.66 3.31 17.02
N LEU A 302 0.50 3.05 16.43
CA LEU A 302 0.13 1.73 15.89
C LEU A 302 0.75 1.47 14.52
N SER A 303 0.66 2.44 13.61
CA SER A 303 1.17 2.31 12.24
C SER A 303 2.69 2.41 12.16
N GLY A 304 3.34 3.06 13.13
CA GLY A 304 4.77 3.37 13.08
C GLY A 304 5.11 4.54 12.16
N LEU A 305 4.10 5.28 11.69
CA LEU A 305 4.30 6.51 10.94
C LEU A 305 4.86 7.61 11.85
N PRO A 306 5.78 8.42 11.36
CA PRO A 306 6.24 9.61 12.07
C PRO A 306 5.08 10.57 12.36
N PRO A 307 5.03 11.23 13.53
CA PRO A 307 3.93 12.14 13.88
C PRO A 307 3.69 13.26 12.86
N HIS A 308 4.74 13.77 12.21
CA HIS A 308 4.64 14.84 11.22
C HIS A 308 3.89 14.43 9.94
N PHE A 309 3.83 13.13 9.58
CA PHE A 309 2.99 12.62 8.49
C PHE A 309 1.49 12.80 8.76
N LEU A 310 1.12 12.88 10.04
CA LEU A 310 -0.26 13.09 10.49
C LEU A 310 -0.57 14.56 10.82
N GLY A 311 0.30 15.49 10.39
CA GLY A 311 0.14 16.93 10.65
C GLY A 311 0.44 17.35 12.10
N LEU A 312 1.03 16.47 12.90
CA LEU A 312 1.44 16.78 14.27
C LEU A 312 2.83 17.43 14.22
N SER A 313 2.86 18.75 14.16
CA SER A 313 4.11 19.53 14.22
C SER A 313 4.46 19.93 15.66
N THR A 314 5.74 20.11 15.92
CA THR A 314 6.25 20.79 17.11
C THR A 314 6.62 22.22 16.75
N ASP A 315 6.49 23.16 17.69
CA ASP A 315 6.82 24.57 17.47
C ASP A 315 8.28 24.80 17.05
N ASN A 316 9.17 23.89 17.40
CA ASN A 316 10.55 23.87 16.93
C ASN A 316 10.73 22.83 15.82
N PRO A 317 11.28 23.21 14.65
CA PRO A 317 11.57 22.26 13.59
C PRO A 317 12.59 21.22 14.10
N PRO A 318 12.30 19.91 13.96
CA PRO A 318 13.21 18.87 14.41
C PRO A 318 14.51 18.89 13.58
N SER A 319 15.62 18.46 14.19
CA SER A 319 16.86 18.25 13.44
C SER A 319 16.73 17.10 12.44
N ALA A 320 17.57 17.09 11.42
CA ALA A 320 17.60 15.99 10.44
C ALA A 320 17.74 14.61 11.11
N ASP A 321 18.53 14.51 12.20
CA ASP A 321 18.71 13.27 12.94
C ASP A 321 17.46 12.88 13.76
N ALA A 322 16.72 13.86 14.28
CA ALA A 322 15.46 13.61 14.97
C ALA A 322 14.39 13.12 13.98
N ILE A 323 14.33 13.66 12.76
CA ILE A 323 13.44 13.18 11.68
C ILE A 323 13.78 11.73 11.35
N ARG A 324 15.05 11.41 11.07
CA ARG A 324 15.48 10.03 10.76
C ARG A 324 15.17 9.06 11.91
N SER A 325 15.42 9.48 13.15
CA SER A 325 15.08 8.66 14.32
C SER A 325 13.58 8.38 14.41
N SER A 326 12.73 9.35 14.06
CA SER A 326 11.28 9.17 14.03
C SER A 326 10.81 8.23 12.92
N GLU A 327 11.53 8.12 11.81
CA GLU A 327 11.25 7.24 10.68
C GLU A 327 11.77 5.79 10.87
N ALA A 328 12.67 5.56 11.83
CA ALA A 328 13.33 4.26 12.00
C ALA A 328 12.36 3.07 12.11
N ARG A 329 11.19 3.29 12.73
CA ARG A 329 10.17 2.25 12.83
C ARG A 329 9.48 1.95 11.50
N LEU A 330 9.20 2.98 10.70
CA LEU A 330 8.64 2.84 9.36
C LEU A 330 9.62 2.13 8.43
N VAL A 331 10.89 2.54 8.44
CA VAL A 331 11.99 1.86 7.71
C VAL A 331 12.05 0.39 8.07
N LYS A 332 12.03 0.06 9.39
CA LYS A 332 12.05 -1.34 9.83
C LYS A 332 10.85 -2.17 9.39
N ARG A 333 9.69 -1.54 9.27
CA ARG A 333 8.48 -2.17 8.70
C ARG A 333 8.65 -2.41 7.20
N ALA A 334 9.16 -1.43 6.46
CA ALA A 334 9.45 -1.57 5.03
C ALA A 334 10.46 -2.69 4.76
N GLU A 335 11.58 -2.75 5.49
CA GLU A 335 12.55 -3.85 5.39
C GLU A 335 11.91 -5.24 5.60
N ARG A 336 10.98 -5.35 6.55
CA ARG A 336 10.27 -6.62 6.78
C ARG A 336 9.33 -6.97 5.63
N ARG A 337 8.67 -5.98 5.01
CA ARG A 337 7.80 -6.19 3.84
C ARG A 337 8.64 -6.53 2.61
N ALA A 338 9.70 -5.78 2.36
CA ALA A 338 10.67 -6.06 1.30
C ALA A 338 11.16 -7.52 1.37
N ARG A 339 11.52 -7.99 2.57
CA ARG A 339 11.95 -9.38 2.74
C ARG A 339 10.84 -10.39 2.47
N SER A 340 9.61 -10.13 2.92
CA SER A 340 8.47 -11.04 2.69
C SER A 340 8.04 -11.05 1.23
N PHE A 341 7.97 -9.89 0.58
CA PHE A 341 7.59 -9.76 -0.82
C PHE A 341 8.71 -10.22 -1.75
N GLY A 342 9.97 -10.05 -1.34
CA GLY A 342 11.14 -10.56 -2.05
C GLY A 342 11.07 -12.06 -2.28
N GLU A 343 10.75 -12.85 -1.26
CA GLU A 343 10.55 -14.31 -1.39
C GLU A 343 9.44 -14.66 -2.40
N SER A 344 8.38 -13.81 -2.49
CA SER A 344 7.34 -14.00 -3.50
C SER A 344 7.89 -13.69 -4.91
N TRP A 345 8.56 -12.56 -5.09
CA TRP A 345 9.16 -12.19 -6.39
C TRP A 345 10.22 -13.18 -6.86
N GLU A 346 11.05 -13.69 -5.95
CA GLU A 346 12.01 -14.75 -6.25
C GLU A 346 11.29 -16.04 -6.72
N SER A 347 10.16 -16.37 -6.10
CA SER A 347 9.35 -17.52 -6.51
C SER A 347 8.74 -17.31 -7.90
N VAL A 348 8.31 -16.10 -8.24
CA VAL A 348 7.84 -15.71 -9.58
C VAL A 348 8.94 -15.94 -10.61
N MET A 349 10.16 -15.44 -10.34
CA MET A 349 11.29 -15.59 -11.27
C MET A 349 11.73 -17.04 -11.40
N ARG A 350 11.70 -17.84 -10.31
CA ARG A 350 11.97 -19.30 -10.38
C ARG A 350 10.95 -20.04 -11.24
N ILE A 351 9.65 -19.66 -11.17
CA ILE A 351 8.61 -20.26 -12.04
C ILE A 351 8.84 -19.82 -13.49
N GLY A 352 9.20 -18.55 -13.72
CA GLY A 352 9.57 -18.06 -15.05
C GLY A 352 10.71 -18.88 -15.68
N LEU A 353 11.79 -19.14 -14.91
CA LEU A 353 12.90 -20.01 -15.35
C LEU A 353 12.44 -21.43 -15.67
N LEU A 354 11.53 -21.99 -14.85
CA LEU A 354 10.97 -23.33 -15.13
C LEU A 354 10.13 -23.35 -16.42
N ILE A 355 9.39 -22.29 -16.71
CA ILE A 355 8.56 -22.22 -17.93
C ILE A 355 9.44 -22.07 -19.16
N VAL A 356 10.44 -21.16 -19.12
CA VAL A 356 11.26 -20.86 -20.31
C VAL A 356 12.33 -21.90 -20.55
N ASP A 357 13.05 -22.35 -19.50
CA ASP A 357 14.20 -23.25 -19.62
C ASP A 357 13.85 -24.74 -19.39
N GLY A 358 12.62 -25.02 -18.93
CA GLY A 358 12.17 -26.38 -18.57
C GLY A 358 12.84 -26.93 -17.29
N LYS A 359 13.78 -26.22 -16.70
CA LYS A 359 14.51 -26.62 -15.49
C LYS A 359 14.92 -25.41 -14.66
N LEU A 360 15.07 -25.61 -13.36
CA LEU A 360 15.58 -24.59 -12.46
C LEU A 360 17.10 -24.76 -12.31
N PRO A 361 17.92 -23.72 -12.63
CA PRO A 361 19.34 -23.72 -12.34
C PRO A 361 19.62 -23.78 -10.83
N ASP A 362 20.74 -24.42 -10.43
CA ASP A 362 21.10 -24.56 -9.00
C ASP A 362 21.30 -23.20 -8.34
N GLU A 363 21.83 -22.22 -9.06
CA GLU A 363 22.06 -20.84 -8.61
C GLU A 363 20.76 -20.11 -8.29
N ALA A 364 19.63 -20.47 -8.95
CA ALA A 364 18.33 -19.85 -8.74
C ALA A 364 17.66 -20.29 -7.43
N HIS A 365 18.13 -21.39 -6.80
CA HIS A 365 17.62 -21.80 -5.49
C HIS A 365 17.91 -20.78 -4.37
N ARG A 366 18.97 -19.99 -4.53
CA ARG A 366 19.41 -18.95 -3.60
C ARG A 366 19.39 -17.58 -4.27
N MET A 367 18.37 -17.33 -5.06
CA MET A 367 18.12 -16.02 -5.66
C MET A 367 17.81 -15.02 -4.55
N GLU A 368 18.22 -13.78 -4.75
CA GLU A 368 17.96 -12.65 -3.86
C GLU A 368 17.34 -11.50 -4.65
N THR A 369 16.23 -10.95 -4.13
CA THR A 369 15.62 -9.72 -4.65
C THR A 369 16.37 -8.52 -4.09
N ILE A 370 16.84 -7.65 -4.95
CA ILE A 370 17.54 -6.41 -4.60
C ILE A 370 16.50 -5.31 -4.46
N TRP A 371 16.44 -4.71 -3.29
CA TRP A 371 15.54 -3.62 -2.97
C TRP A 371 16.29 -2.31 -2.82
N ARG A 372 15.64 -1.21 -3.20
CA ARG A 372 16.13 0.11 -2.82
C ARG A 372 16.13 0.25 -1.30
N ASP A 373 17.15 0.95 -0.77
CA ASP A 373 17.23 1.24 0.66
C ASP A 373 15.98 2.01 1.13
N PRO A 374 15.13 1.43 1.99
CA PRO A 374 13.91 2.08 2.47
C PRO A 374 14.18 3.28 3.39
N ALA A 375 15.39 3.43 3.93
CA ALA A 375 15.82 4.66 4.57
C ALA A 375 16.05 5.74 3.49
N THR A 376 15.76 6.99 3.81
CA THR A 376 16.03 8.13 2.93
C THR A 376 17.24 8.93 3.43
N PRO A 377 18.46 8.34 3.45
CA PRO A 377 19.63 9.09 3.85
C PRO A 377 19.89 10.20 2.83
N THR A 378 20.32 11.37 3.32
CA THR A 378 20.74 12.43 2.41
C THR A 378 21.92 11.95 1.57
N PHE A 379 22.00 12.41 0.32
CA PHE A 379 23.12 12.08 -0.57
C PHE A 379 24.49 12.36 0.09
N SER A 380 24.59 13.45 0.84
CA SER A 380 25.81 13.78 1.60
C SER A 380 26.17 12.70 2.62
N ALA A 381 25.18 12.18 3.39
CA ALA A 381 25.43 11.15 4.38
C ALA A 381 25.86 9.81 3.74
N LYS A 382 25.23 9.44 2.61
CA LYS A 382 25.66 8.27 1.81
C LYS A 382 27.07 8.46 1.25
N ALA A 383 27.37 9.63 0.65
CA ALA A 383 28.66 9.91 0.10
C ALA A 383 29.76 9.87 1.17
N ASP A 384 29.54 10.45 2.35
CA ASP A 384 30.49 10.42 3.46
C ASP A 384 30.76 8.99 3.97
N ALA A 385 29.72 8.17 4.08
CA ALA A 385 29.84 6.77 4.49
C ALA A 385 30.66 5.96 3.45
N VAL A 386 30.32 6.09 2.17
CA VAL A 386 30.97 5.39 1.08
C VAL A 386 32.44 5.79 0.96
N VAL A 387 32.76 7.09 1.05
CA VAL A 387 34.16 7.57 1.02
C VAL A 387 34.96 6.97 2.17
N LYS A 388 34.40 6.90 3.38
CA LYS A 388 35.06 6.27 4.55
C LYS A 388 35.31 4.78 4.32
N LEU A 389 34.35 4.05 3.73
CA LEU A 389 34.48 2.62 3.44
C LEU A 389 35.50 2.34 2.31
N LEU A 390 35.53 3.20 1.28
CA LEU A 390 36.52 3.13 0.20
C LEU A 390 37.94 3.40 0.69
N MET A 391 38.13 4.29 1.67
CA MET A 391 39.39 4.61 2.28
C MET A 391 39.88 3.59 3.31
N ALA A 392 38.93 2.82 3.87
CA ALA A 392 39.21 1.78 4.85
C ALA A 392 39.84 0.58 4.10
N LYS A 393 40.97 0.11 4.60
CA LYS A 393 41.75 -1.00 3.99
C LYS A 393 41.70 -2.23 4.89
N ASP A 394 41.66 -3.39 4.24
CA ASP A 394 41.78 -4.67 4.92
C ASP A 394 43.27 -4.98 5.27
N ALA A 395 43.53 -6.17 5.83
CA ALA A 395 44.87 -6.62 6.21
C ALA A 395 45.80 -6.80 4.98
N SER A 396 45.25 -6.92 3.76
CA SER A 396 45.98 -7.04 2.51
C SER A 396 46.26 -5.68 1.86
N GLY A 397 45.73 -4.59 2.39
CA GLY A 397 45.86 -3.23 1.90
C GLY A 397 44.86 -2.87 0.79
N GLN A 398 43.89 -3.75 0.50
CA GLN A 398 42.78 -3.47 -0.44
C GLN A 398 41.63 -2.72 0.26
N SER A 399 40.86 -1.95 -0.54
CA SER A 399 39.67 -1.30 -0.03
C SER A 399 38.65 -2.33 0.48
N ILE A 400 38.06 -2.08 1.65
CA ILE A 400 37.01 -2.94 2.20
C ILE A 400 35.78 -2.96 1.30
N LEU A 401 35.51 -1.86 0.58
CA LEU A 401 34.38 -1.74 -0.34
C LEU A 401 34.89 -1.62 -1.78
N PRO A 402 34.58 -2.60 -2.68
CA PRO A 402 34.87 -2.48 -4.11
C PRO A 402 34.14 -1.29 -4.74
N LEU A 403 34.68 -0.74 -5.82
CA LEU A 403 34.16 0.48 -6.46
C LEU A 403 32.69 0.31 -6.94
N ASP A 404 32.33 -0.87 -7.46
CA ASP A 404 30.96 -1.12 -7.90
C ASP A 404 29.99 -1.24 -6.73
N ALA A 405 30.38 -1.92 -5.66
CA ALA A 405 29.61 -1.94 -4.42
C ALA A 405 29.45 -0.53 -3.81
N ALA A 406 30.47 0.32 -3.92
CA ALA A 406 30.39 1.72 -3.51
C ALA A 406 29.35 2.51 -4.33
N ARG A 407 29.21 2.22 -5.62
CA ARG A 407 28.21 2.82 -6.50
C ARG A 407 26.80 2.31 -6.15
N GLU A 408 26.67 1.05 -5.77
CA GLU A 408 25.43 0.45 -5.27
C GLU A 408 24.98 1.13 -3.97
N GLU A 409 25.87 1.27 -3.00
CA GLU A 409 25.59 1.96 -1.73
C GLU A 409 25.19 3.45 -1.92
N LEU A 410 25.72 4.10 -2.95
CA LEU A 410 25.30 5.45 -3.34
C LEU A 410 23.89 5.50 -3.93
N GLY A 411 23.25 4.34 -4.19
CA GLY A 411 21.93 4.26 -4.81
C GLY A 411 21.94 4.56 -6.30
N MET A 412 23.04 4.25 -7.00
CA MET A 412 23.09 4.38 -8.45
C MET A 412 22.34 3.23 -9.09
N SER A 413 21.45 3.52 -10.07
CA SER A 413 20.73 2.50 -10.82
C SER A 413 21.70 1.54 -11.52
N ILE A 414 21.26 0.30 -11.75
CA ILE A 414 22.04 -0.75 -12.42
C ILE A 414 22.58 -0.27 -13.76
N GLU A 415 21.75 0.39 -14.56
CA GLU A 415 22.13 0.95 -15.86
C GLU A 415 23.23 2.01 -15.74
N LYS A 416 23.14 2.89 -14.74
CA LYS A 416 24.16 3.90 -14.47
C LYS A 416 25.46 3.25 -14.02
N ARG A 417 25.40 2.22 -13.17
CA ARG A 417 26.58 1.46 -12.73
C ARG A 417 27.28 0.78 -13.90
N ARG A 418 26.54 0.09 -14.79
CA ARG A 418 27.07 -0.53 -16.01
C ARG A 418 27.74 0.47 -16.93
N ARG A 419 27.09 1.61 -17.17
CA ARG A 419 27.67 2.67 -17.97
C ARG A 419 29.00 3.16 -17.39
N LEU A 420 29.08 3.33 -16.07
CA LEU A 420 30.28 3.74 -15.38
C LEU A 420 31.38 2.67 -15.44
N MET A 421 31.04 1.37 -15.26
CA MET A 421 31.98 0.25 -15.42
C MET A 421 32.54 0.19 -16.84
N ALA A 422 31.71 0.36 -17.86
CA ALA A 422 32.16 0.39 -19.25
C ALA A 422 33.10 1.58 -19.52
N MET A 423 32.90 2.71 -18.87
CA MET A 423 33.78 3.88 -18.95
C MET A 423 35.13 3.59 -18.24
N ASP A 424 35.10 2.98 -17.05
CA ASP A 424 36.31 2.59 -16.30
C ASP A 424 37.16 1.59 -17.09
N SER A 425 36.53 0.57 -17.71
CA SER A 425 37.22 -0.42 -18.53
C SER A 425 37.81 0.15 -19.84
N SER A 426 37.29 1.28 -20.31
CA SER A 426 37.77 1.98 -21.49
C SER A 426 38.87 2.99 -21.20
N ASP A 427 39.21 3.23 -19.93
CA ASP A 427 40.31 4.13 -19.56
C ASP A 427 41.65 3.50 -19.92
N PRO A 428 42.47 4.13 -20.78
CA PRO A 428 43.79 3.61 -21.17
C PRO A 428 44.73 3.34 -19.99
N ALA A 429 44.58 4.06 -18.87
CA ALA A 429 45.39 3.86 -17.67
C ALA A 429 45.01 2.55 -16.94
N VAL A 430 43.74 2.21 -16.86
CA VAL A 430 43.24 0.95 -16.27
C VAL A 430 43.65 -0.24 -17.17
N ALA A 431 43.52 -0.10 -18.49
CA ALA A 431 43.92 -1.12 -19.45
C ALA A 431 45.44 -1.37 -19.42
N PHE A 432 46.24 -0.36 -19.10
CA PHE A 432 47.70 -0.50 -18.95
C PHE A 432 48.07 -1.21 -17.63
N LEU A 433 47.39 -0.88 -16.52
CA LEU A 433 47.62 -1.54 -15.21
C LEU A 433 47.23 -3.02 -15.26
N ALA A 434 46.07 -3.37 -15.85
CA ALA A 434 45.66 -4.76 -16.04
C ALA A 434 46.63 -5.59 -16.89
N LYS A 435 47.32 -4.95 -17.84
CA LYS A 435 48.41 -5.61 -18.64
C LYS A 435 49.69 -5.79 -17.85
N THR A 436 50.00 -4.88 -16.91
CA THR A 436 51.21 -5.00 -16.08
C THR A 436 51.06 -6.06 -14.99
N ASP A 437 49.85 -6.22 -14.41
CA ASP A 437 49.57 -7.29 -13.45
C ASP A 437 49.61 -8.68 -14.11
N ALA A 438 49.09 -8.80 -15.34
CA ALA A 438 49.19 -10.05 -16.11
C ALA A 438 50.64 -10.44 -16.53
N LEU A 439 51.58 -9.50 -16.50
CA LEU A 439 52.98 -9.73 -16.79
C LEU A 439 53.80 -10.07 -15.54
N SER A 440 53.29 -9.83 -14.34
CA SER A 440 53.91 -10.19 -13.06
C SER A 440 53.70 -11.65 -12.65
N ASP A 441 52.75 -12.35 -13.29
CA ASP A 441 52.40 -13.75 -13.03
C ASP A 441 53.06 -14.77 -14.00
N VAL A 442 54.05 -14.36 -14.72
CA VAL A 442 54.86 -15.31 -15.54
C VAL A 442 56.09 -15.74 -14.74
N PRO A 443 56.21 -17.05 -14.45
CA PRO A 443 57.24 -17.61 -13.58
C PRO A 443 58.66 -17.46 -14.15
#